data_f8c33fb279f2cdd6192eb5bab94350c6
#
_entry.id   f8c33fb279f2cdd6192eb5bab94350c6
#
_cell.length_a   1.000
_cell.length_b   1.000
_cell.length_c   1.000
_cell.angle_alpha   90.00
_cell.angle_beta   90.00
_cell.angle_gamma   90.00
#
_symmetry.space_group_name_H-M   'P 1'
#
loop_
_entity.id
_entity.type
_entity.pdbx_description
1 polymer ?
#
loop_
_entity_poly.entity_id
_entity_poly.type
_entity_poly.pdbx_seq_one_letter_code
_entity_poly.pdbx_strand_id
1 'polypeptide(L)'
;MAEKIRILFLSANSWTMSRILVDEEAREISQKIHEGRYRDCFELYKYPATRPTDLQQQLLRYQPHIVHFSGHGNKRQKIILAGRHGRGKSVDQHGLADVFALYKSHVRLVLLNACFTKEQARSISEVVDYSIGAARPIGDKASVAFAGAFYRALGFGKSIRDAFESAKAELVLTKIPRSRGIELFVRSGVGNDSFPRLDIDGIVKRRATERNRGLKSATRVRFQVTIIKTFQEEFLSDGKTMVGTQV
;
A
#
# COMPACT_ATOMS: atom_id res chain seq x y z
N MET A 1 -13.18 2.16 -12.57
CA MET A 1 -12.28 1.24 -11.83
C MET A 1 -12.47 1.50 -10.35
N ALA A 2 -12.55 0.47 -9.51
CA ALA A 2 -12.63 0.67 -8.07
C ALA A 2 -11.33 1.31 -7.56
N GLU A 3 -11.45 2.32 -6.71
CA GLU A 3 -10.29 2.99 -6.12
C GLU A 3 -9.51 2.03 -5.23
N LYS A 4 -8.20 1.91 -5.44
CA LYS A 4 -7.33 1.05 -4.66
C LYS A 4 -6.61 1.84 -3.56
N ILE A 5 -6.24 1.16 -2.48
CA ILE A 5 -5.34 1.71 -1.47
C ILE A 5 -3.95 1.74 -2.05
N ARG A 6 -3.43 2.91 -2.27
CA ARG A 6 -2.07 3.12 -2.74
C ARG A 6 -1.14 3.25 -1.55
N ILE A 7 -0.16 2.36 -1.50
CA ILE A 7 0.92 2.36 -0.51
C ILE A 7 2.18 2.81 -1.21
N LEU A 8 2.81 3.86 -0.72
CA LEU A 8 4.12 4.32 -1.18
C LEU A 8 5.17 3.91 -0.14
N PHE A 9 5.97 2.92 -0.48
CA PHE A 9 7.11 2.47 0.31
C PHE A 9 8.35 3.25 -0.13
N LEU A 10 8.85 4.09 0.76
CA LEU A 10 10.05 4.89 0.59
C LEU A 10 11.17 4.29 1.41
N SER A 11 12.31 4.01 0.82
CA SER A 11 13.44 3.52 1.59
C SER A 11 14.69 4.39 1.41
N ALA A 12 15.49 4.46 2.46
CA ALA A 12 16.77 5.15 2.42
C ALA A 12 17.82 4.36 3.22
N ASN A 13 18.79 3.84 2.48
CA ASN A 13 20.00 3.22 3.02
C ASN A 13 21.19 4.13 2.70
N SER A 14 21.83 4.68 3.71
CA SER A 14 23.05 5.49 3.53
C SER A 14 24.28 4.60 3.60
N TRP A 15 25.24 4.80 2.70
CA TRP A 15 26.50 4.05 2.70
C TRP A 15 27.35 4.29 3.95
N THR A 16 27.08 5.39 4.65
CA THR A 16 27.80 5.76 5.89
C THR A 16 27.20 5.14 7.16
N MET A 17 26.11 4.35 7.01
CA MET A 17 25.41 3.69 8.12
C MET A 17 25.36 2.18 7.91
N SER A 18 25.07 1.43 8.98
CA SER A 18 24.88 -0.01 8.88
C SER A 18 23.74 -0.32 7.89
N ARG A 19 23.92 -1.34 7.06
CA ARG A 19 22.88 -1.78 6.12
C ARG A 19 21.69 -2.33 6.90
N ILE A 20 20.51 -1.83 6.58
CA ILE A 20 19.23 -2.31 7.13
C ILE A 20 18.45 -3.13 6.10
N LEU A 21 17.52 -3.95 6.57
CA LEU A 21 16.80 -4.96 5.77
C LEU A 21 15.61 -4.35 5.00
N VAL A 22 15.80 -3.19 4.34
CA VAL A 22 14.71 -2.48 3.62
C VAL A 22 14.09 -3.32 2.50
N ASP A 23 14.90 -4.12 1.81
CA ASP A 23 14.42 -4.96 0.70
C ASP A 23 13.61 -6.16 1.22
N GLU A 24 14.04 -6.73 2.37
CA GLU A 24 13.31 -7.80 3.05
C GLU A 24 11.98 -7.29 3.58
N GLU A 25 11.96 -6.11 4.19
CA GLU A 25 10.74 -5.46 4.66
C GLU A 25 9.76 -5.21 3.52
N ALA A 26 10.23 -4.65 2.40
CA ALA A 26 9.40 -4.41 1.22
C ALA A 26 8.84 -5.70 0.60
N ARG A 27 9.61 -6.80 0.67
CA ARG A 27 9.17 -8.14 0.24
C ARG A 27 8.11 -8.68 1.18
N GLU A 28 8.36 -8.62 2.47
CA GLU A 28 7.42 -9.09 3.50
C GLU A 28 6.07 -8.36 3.40
N ILE A 29 6.08 -7.04 3.30
CA ILE A 29 4.87 -6.23 3.09
C ILE A 29 4.10 -6.72 1.85
N SER A 30 4.80 -6.87 0.71
CA SER A 30 4.19 -7.31 -0.54
C SER A 30 3.55 -8.69 -0.40
N GLN A 31 4.25 -9.64 0.23
CA GLN A 31 3.78 -10.99 0.45
C GLN A 31 2.54 -11.00 1.37
N LYS A 32 2.59 -10.29 2.51
CA LYS A 32 1.49 -10.26 3.47
C LYS A 32 0.22 -9.60 2.93
N ILE A 33 0.35 -8.58 2.10
CA ILE A 33 -0.79 -8.02 1.37
C ILE A 33 -1.35 -9.05 0.40
N HIS A 34 -0.50 -9.76 -0.35
CA HIS A 34 -0.92 -10.76 -1.34
C HIS A 34 -1.63 -11.95 -0.72
N GLU A 35 -1.24 -12.38 0.48
CA GLU A 35 -1.90 -13.42 1.27
C GLU A 35 -3.25 -12.96 1.83
N GLY A 36 -3.52 -11.65 1.86
CA GLY A 36 -4.72 -11.05 2.42
C GLY A 36 -6.00 -11.33 1.60
N ARG A 37 -7.14 -11.38 2.29
CA ARG A 37 -8.47 -11.52 1.67
C ARG A 37 -8.77 -10.41 0.67
N TYR A 38 -8.30 -9.19 0.96
CA TYR A 38 -8.55 -7.98 0.17
C TYR A 38 -7.32 -7.54 -0.64
N ARG A 39 -6.41 -8.48 -0.98
CA ARG A 39 -5.18 -8.23 -1.73
C ARG A 39 -5.35 -7.35 -2.96
N ASP A 40 -6.44 -7.55 -3.68
CA ASP A 40 -6.72 -6.80 -4.91
C ASP A 40 -7.10 -5.33 -4.68
N CYS A 41 -7.40 -4.96 -3.43
CA CYS A 41 -7.70 -3.58 -3.06
C CYS A 41 -6.45 -2.75 -2.79
N PHE A 42 -5.25 -3.34 -2.88
CA PHE A 42 -3.99 -2.65 -2.59
C PHE A 42 -3.10 -2.53 -3.82
N GLU A 43 -2.34 -1.44 -3.86
CA GLU A 43 -1.22 -1.23 -4.78
C GLU A 43 0.00 -0.76 -3.99
N LEU A 44 1.13 -1.44 -4.15
CA LEU A 44 2.38 -1.12 -3.49
C LEU A 44 3.38 -0.56 -4.49
N TYR A 45 3.73 0.71 -4.32
CA TYR A 45 4.78 1.40 -5.06
C TYR A 45 6.04 1.48 -4.22
N LYS A 46 7.18 1.08 -4.76
CA LYS A 46 8.47 1.07 -4.07
C LYS A 46 9.39 2.11 -4.69
N TYR A 47 9.95 2.98 -3.87
CA TYR A 47 10.91 3.98 -4.29
C TYR A 47 12.16 3.93 -3.40
N PRO A 48 13.26 3.34 -3.88
CA PRO A 48 14.50 3.20 -3.12
C PRO A 48 15.32 4.49 -3.14
N ALA A 49 16.29 4.58 -2.21
CA ALA A 49 17.26 5.68 -2.12
C ALA A 49 16.62 7.08 -2.12
N THR A 50 15.48 7.21 -1.43
CA THR A 50 14.66 8.42 -1.39
C THR A 50 15.44 9.63 -0.89
N ARG A 51 15.48 10.69 -1.68
CA ARG A 51 16.04 12.00 -1.32
C ARG A 51 14.93 12.94 -0.84
N PRO A 52 15.24 14.02 -0.10
CA PRO A 52 14.23 15.00 0.30
C PRO A 52 13.45 15.60 -0.89
N THR A 53 14.12 15.82 -2.01
CA THR A 53 13.49 16.33 -3.25
C THR A 53 12.53 15.33 -3.90
N ASP A 54 12.79 14.04 -3.71
CA ASP A 54 12.00 12.99 -4.33
C ASP A 54 10.66 12.80 -3.60
N LEU A 55 10.61 13.12 -2.30
CA LEU A 55 9.43 12.89 -1.47
C LEU A 55 8.17 13.54 -2.07
N GLN A 56 8.21 14.86 -2.34
CA GLN A 56 7.07 15.57 -2.91
C GLN A 56 6.72 15.06 -4.30
N GLN A 57 7.71 14.76 -5.15
CA GLN A 57 7.50 14.23 -6.48
C GLN A 57 6.76 12.89 -6.44
N GLN A 58 7.13 12.00 -5.52
CA GLN A 58 6.46 10.70 -5.39
C GLN A 58 5.07 10.84 -4.78
N LEU A 59 4.86 11.75 -3.83
CA LEU A 59 3.53 12.07 -3.29
C LEU A 59 2.59 12.60 -4.37
N LEU A 60 3.05 13.50 -5.24
CA LEU A 60 2.28 14.00 -6.38
C LEU A 60 1.97 12.89 -7.39
N ARG A 61 2.96 12.06 -7.72
CA ARG A 61 2.86 11.04 -8.75
C ARG A 61 1.88 9.93 -8.36
N TYR A 62 1.99 9.42 -7.13
CA TYR A 62 1.26 8.23 -6.71
C TYR A 62 0.01 8.55 -5.88
N GLN A 63 -0.11 9.77 -5.34
CA GLN A 63 -1.21 10.16 -4.45
C GLN A 63 -1.53 9.05 -3.43
N PRO A 64 -0.55 8.63 -2.61
CA PRO A 64 -0.70 7.47 -1.75
C PRO A 64 -1.66 7.74 -0.59
N HIS A 65 -2.40 6.70 -0.17
CA HIS A 65 -3.18 6.74 1.07
C HIS A 65 -2.31 6.38 2.28
N ILE A 66 -1.29 5.56 2.07
CA ILE A 66 -0.32 5.15 3.08
C ILE A 66 1.08 5.49 2.57
N VAL A 67 1.85 6.18 3.39
CA VAL A 67 3.28 6.38 3.17
C VAL A 67 4.04 5.57 4.22
N HIS A 68 4.87 4.64 3.78
CA HIS A 68 5.73 3.84 4.64
C HIS A 68 7.19 4.21 4.37
N PHE A 69 7.85 4.78 5.34
CA PHE A 69 9.28 5.03 5.29
C PHE A 69 10.04 3.92 6.04
N SER A 70 11.00 3.30 5.37
CA SER A 70 11.95 2.34 5.95
C SER A 70 13.36 2.89 5.82
N GLY A 71 14.04 3.08 6.95
CA GLY A 71 15.35 3.71 6.93
C GLY A 71 15.93 3.91 8.31
N HIS A 72 16.96 4.75 8.37
CA HIS A 72 17.57 5.14 9.61
C HIS A 72 16.87 6.34 10.26
N GLY A 73 16.87 6.34 11.59
CA GLY A 73 16.60 7.51 12.40
C GLY A 73 17.74 7.78 13.37
N ASN A 74 17.90 9.00 13.82
CA ASN A 74 18.97 9.39 14.74
C ASN A 74 18.44 9.83 16.12
N LYS A 75 19.33 9.93 17.09
CA LYS A 75 18.99 10.36 18.47
C LYS A 75 18.39 11.76 18.56
N ARG A 76 18.52 12.59 17.50
CA ARG A 76 17.85 13.90 17.39
C ARG A 76 16.43 13.77 16.84
N GLN A 77 15.89 12.56 16.82
CA GLN A 77 14.54 12.23 16.39
C GLN A 77 14.21 12.62 14.93
N LYS A 78 15.18 12.43 14.04
CA LYS A 78 15.05 12.75 12.62
C LYS A 78 15.29 11.52 11.76
N ILE A 79 14.42 11.28 10.78
CA ILE A 79 14.71 10.31 9.72
C ILE A 79 15.88 10.78 8.87
N ILE A 80 16.58 9.82 8.30
CA ILE A 80 17.71 10.05 7.42
C ILE A 80 17.35 9.59 6.02
N LEU A 81 17.20 10.53 5.10
CA LEU A 81 17.00 10.26 3.69
C LEU A 81 18.34 10.15 2.95
N ALA A 82 18.30 9.69 1.71
CA ALA A 82 19.48 9.67 0.85
C ALA A 82 19.91 11.11 0.51
N GLY A 83 21.18 11.39 0.63
CA GLY A 83 21.79 12.64 0.21
C GLY A 83 22.66 12.49 -1.03
N ARG A 84 23.36 13.56 -1.42
CA ARG A 84 24.35 13.50 -2.49
C ARG A 84 25.51 12.58 -2.10
N HIS A 85 26.06 11.88 -3.10
CA HIS A 85 27.23 10.98 -2.91
C HIS A 85 27.03 9.89 -1.83
N GLY A 86 25.78 9.38 -1.67
CA GLY A 86 25.47 8.30 -0.73
C GLY A 86 25.47 8.68 0.75
N ARG A 87 25.72 9.95 1.08
CA ARG A 87 25.65 10.45 2.47
C ARG A 87 24.19 10.58 2.92
N GLY A 88 23.92 10.31 4.20
CA GLY A 88 22.60 10.53 4.78
C GLY A 88 22.31 12.01 4.98
N LYS A 89 21.06 12.43 4.74
CA LYS A 89 20.55 13.76 5.04
C LYS A 89 19.41 13.67 6.04
N SER A 90 19.61 14.23 7.24
CA SER A 90 18.54 14.31 8.25
C SER A 90 17.43 15.27 7.80
N VAL A 91 16.19 14.87 8.02
CA VAL A 91 15.00 15.68 7.71
C VAL A 91 14.42 16.23 9.00
N ASP A 92 14.14 17.53 9.02
CA ASP A 92 13.51 18.17 10.15
C ASP A 92 12.06 17.73 10.37
N GLN A 93 11.63 17.67 11.64
CA GLN A 93 10.29 17.18 11.98
C GLN A 93 9.18 18.12 11.46
N HIS A 94 9.36 19.44 11.59
CA HIS A 94 8.37 20.42 11.14
C HIS A 94 8.29 20.41 9.61
N GLY A 95 9.42 20.44 8.92
CA GLY A 95 9.44 20.37 7.46
C GLY A 95 8.81 19.10 6.90
N LEU A 96 8.89 17.97 7.62
CA LEU A 96 8.22 16.74 7.21
C LEU A 96 6.69 16.82 7.41
N ALA A 97 6.23 17.37 8.54
CA ALA A 97 4.83 17.61 8.81
C ALA A 97 4.21 18.61 7.82
N ASP A 98 4.93 19.70 7.51
CA ASP A 98 4.51 20.69 6.50
C ASP A 98 4.31 20.06 5.12
N VAL A 99 5.23 19.18 4.71
CA VAL A 99 5.05 18.43 3.45
C VAL A 99 3.78 17.60 3.49
N PHE A 100 3.55 16.81 4.54
CA PHE A 100 2.35 15.98 4.62
C PHE A 100 1.06 16.79 4.74
N ALA A 101 1.10 18.00 5.32
CA ALA A 101 -0.04 18.90 5.36
C ALA A 101 -0.57 19.27 3.96
N LEU A 102 0.32 19.38 2.96
CA LEU A 102 -0.05 19.62 1.56
C LEU A 102 -0.81 18.44 0.93
N TYR A 103 -0.63 17.24 1.45
CA TYR A 103 -1.18 16.00 0.90
C TYR A 103 -2.22 15.32 1.81
N LYS A 104 -2.68 16.02 2.87
CA LYS A 104 -3.65 15.49 3.84
C LYS A 104 -5.01 15.07 3.26
N SER A 105 -5.33 15.53 2.05
CA SER A 105 -6.57 15.15 1.36
C SER A 105 -6.61 13.66 0.99
N HIS A 106 -5.45 13.03 0.78
CA HIS A 106 -5.35 11.62 0.40
C HIS A 106 -4.41 10.80 1.30
N VAL A 107 -3.33 11.37 1.85
CA VAL A 107 -2.48 10.66 2.80
C VAL A 107 -3.20 10.54 4.14
N ARG A 108 -3.48 9.29 4.54
CA ARG A 108 -4.22 8.97 5.77
C ARG A 108 -3.33 8.36 6.85
N LEU A 109 -2.25 7.68 6.46
CA LEU A 109 -1.30 7.07 7.37
C LEU A 109 0.13 7.36 6.91
N VAL A 110 0.97 7.77 7.85
CA VAL A 110 2.43 7.82 7.69
C VAL A 110 3.08 6.89 8.70
N LEU A 111 3.78 5.87 8.24
CA LEU A 111 4.53 4.94 9.06
C LEU A 111 6.02 5.21 8.91
N LEU A 112 6.68 5.60 10.01
CA LEU A 112 8.12 5.84 10.07
C LEU A 112 8.83 4.65 10.73
N ASN A 113 9.15 3.63 9.93
CA ASN A 113 9.88 2.44 10.40
C ASN A 113 11.39 2.75 10.50
N ALA A 114 11.74 3.56 11.46
CA ALA A 114 13.08 4.01 11.76
C ALA A 114 13.22 4.33 13.26
N CYS A 115 14.44 4.23 13.77
CA CYS A 115 14.73 4.51 15.18
C CYS A 115 14.45 5.96 15.54
N PHE A 116 13.97 6.21 16.76
CA PHE A 116 13.79 7.57 17.32
C PHE A 116 12.93 8.51 16.46
N THR A 117 11.83 8.03 15.91
CA THR A 117 10.92 8.81 15.05
C THR A 117 9.64 9.25 15.75
N LYS A 118 9.53 9.03 17.06
CA LYS A 118 8.33 9.32 17.84
C LYS A 118 7.85 10.77 17.67
N GLU A 119 8.72 11.77 17.85
CA GLU A 119 8.31 13.16 17.78
C GLU A 119 7.99 13.60 16.34
N GLN A 120 8.68 13.06 15.33
CA GLN A 120 8.26 13.27 13.94
C GLN A 120 6.89 12.70 13.66
N ALA A 121 6.61 11.47 14.14
CA ALA A 121 5.29 10.86 13.99
C ALA A 121 4.21 11.68 14.72
N ARG A 122 4.51 12.18 15.92
CA ARG A 122 3.60 13.05 16.67
C ARG A 122 3.26 14.32 15.88
N SER A 123 4.24 15.02 15.35
CA SER A 123 4.02 16.23 14.53
C SER A 123 3.22 15.93 13.26
N ILE A 124 3.48 14.79 12.61
CA ILE A 124 2.70 14.36 11.44
C ILE A 124 1.25 14.08 11.81
N SER A 125 0.98 13.52 13.01
CA SER A 125 -0.40 13.24 13.46
C SER A 125 -1.24 14.49 13.71
N GLU A 126 -0.67 15.68 13.70
CA GLU A 126 -1.43 16.94 13.76
C GLU A 126 -2.13 17.25 12.42
N VAL A 127 -1.59 16.72 11.31
CA VAL A 127 -2.05 17.02 9.94
C VAL A 127 -2.59 15.81 9.19
N VAL A 128 -2.13 14.59 9.52
CA VAL A 128 -2.54 13.31 8.91
C VAL A 128 -3.30 12.50 9.96
N ASP A 129 -4.27 11.71 9.55
CA ASP A 129 -5.16 10.97 10.47
C ASP A 129 -4.41 10.05 11.42
N TYR A 130 -3.41 9.34 10.89
CA TYR A 130 -2.62 8.36 11.63
C TYR A 130 -1.14 8.51 11.33
N SER A 131 -0.31 8.36 12.34
CA SER A 131 1.12 8.21 12.16
C SER A 131 1.69 7.18 13.13
N ILE A 132 2.73 6.48 12.71
CA ILE A 132 3.43 5.48 13.51
C ILE A 132 4.90 5.84 13.53
N GLY A 133 5.50 5.81 14.73
CA GLY A 133 6.91 6.07 14.93
C GLY A 133 7.46 5.32 16.13
N ALA A 134 8.78 5.40 16.34
CA ALA A 134 9.46 4.70 17.40
C ALA A 134 10.13 5.62 18.39
N ALA A 135 9.88 5.42 19.70
CA ALA A 135 10.53 6.14 20.78
C ALA A 135 11.98 5.68 21.03
N ARG A 136 12.34 4.49 20.56
CA ARG A 136 13.60 3.80 20.86
C ARG A 136 14.18 3.17 19.60
N PRO A 137 15.45 2.67 19.66
CA PRO A 137 15.97 1.83 18.58
C PRO A 137 15.12 0.56 18.41
N ILE A 138 14.71 0.31 17.18
CA ILE A 138 14.05 -0.92 16.77
C ILE A 138 15.10 -1.81 16.10
N GLY A 139 15.07 -3.11 16.37
CA GLY A 139 15.91 -4.06 15.64
C GLY A 139 15.35 -4.33 14.24
N ASP A 140 16.21 -4.59 13.26
CA ASP A 140 15.78 -4.83 11.86
C ASP A 140 14.76 -5.95 11.75
N LYS A 141 14.97 -7.07 12.46
CA LYS A 141 13.98 -8.17 12.52
C LYS A 141 12.63 -7.74 13.09
N ALA A 142 12.65 -6.84 14.09
CA ALA A 142 11.42 -6.31 14.69
C ALA A 142 10.70 -5.37 13.73
N SER A 143 11.44 -4.56 12.97
CA SER A 143 10.91 -3.69 11.92
C SER A 143 10.18 -4.48 10.82
N VAL A 144 10.84 -5.52 10.29
CA VAL A 144 10.27 -6.39 9.25
C VAL A 144 9.04 -7.14 9.78
N ALA A 145 9.14 -7.74 10.97
CA ALA A 145 8.03 -8.49 11.57
C ALA A 145 6.82 -7.59 11.89
N PHE A 146 7.06 -6.38 12.41
CA PHE A 146 6.01 -5.40 12.65
C PHE A 146 5.29 -5.03 11.36
N ALA A 147 6.05 -4.67 10.32
CA ALA A 147 5.51 -4.31 9.02
C ALA A 147 4.70 -5.47 8.42
N GLY A 148 5.24 -6.69 8.43
CA GLY A 148 4.54 -7.87 7.93
C GLY A 148 3.21 -8.12 8.64
N ALA A 149 3.20 -8.12 9.97
CA ALA A 149 1.99 -8.32 10.76
C ALA A 149 0.96 -7.21 10.56
N PHE A 150 1.41 -5.95 10.51
CA PHE A 150 0.57 -4.78 10.28
C PHE A 150 -0.14 -4.85 8.91
N TYR A 151 0.62 -5.06 7.84
CA TYR A 151 0.04 -5.13 6.49
C TYR A 151 -0.77 -6.40 6.24
N ARG A 152 -0.44 -7.51 6.91
CA ARG A 152 -1.30 -8.70 6.93
C ARG A 152 -2.67 -8.36 7.49
N ALA A 153 -2.74 -7.71 8.65
CA ALA A 153 -4.01 -7.34 9.28
C ALA A 153 -4.82 -6.39 8.39
N LEU A 154 -4.18 -5.39 7.75
CA LEU A 154 -4.84 -4.52 6.76
C LEU A 154 -5.35 -5.33 5.56
N GLY A 155 -4.56 -6.29 5.04
CA GLY A 155 -4.95 -7.18 3.94
C GLY A 155 -6.16 -8.06 4.26
N PHE A 156 -6.45 -8.28 5.54
CA PHE A 156 -7.67 -8.94 6.03
C PHE A 156 -8.78 -7.98 6.43
N GLY A 157 -8.65 -6.68 6.15
CA GLY A 157 -9.69 -5.66 6.36
C GLY A 157 -9.77 -5.10 7.77
N LYS A 158 -8.72 -5.26 8.56
CA LYS A 158 -8.65 -4.63 9.89
C LYS A 158 -8.44 -3.12 9.78
N SER A 159 -8.95 -2.38 10.76
CA SER A 159 -8.67 -0.94 10.90
C SER A 159 -7.16 -0.72 11.15
N ILE A 160 -6.68 0.53 10.96
CA ILE A 160 -5.29 0.87 11.28
C ILE A 160 -4.97 0.60 12.75
N ARG A 161 -5.91 0.90 13.66
CA ARG A 161 -5.72 0.64 15.10
C ARG A 161 -5.61 -0.86 15.38
N ASP A 162 -6.54 -1.66 14.85
CA ASP A 162 -6.52 -3.11 15.04
C ASP A 162 -5.28 -3.74 14.39
N ALA A 163 -4.85 -3.26 13.22
CA ALA A 163 -3.66 -3.72 12.55
C ALA A 163 -2.40 -3.40 13.38
N PHE A 164 -2.34 -2.21 13.98
CA PHE A 164 -1.26 -1.81 14.87
C PHE A 164 -1.21 -2.68 16.13
N GLU A 165 -2.34 -2.90 16.80
CA GLU A 165 -2.38 -3.76 18.00
C GLU A 165 -2.08 -5.22 17.66
N SER A 166 -2.55 -5.72 16.51
CA SER A 166 -2.21 -7.07 16.03
C SER A 166 -0.70 -7.22 15.79
N ALA A 167 -0.06 -6.23 15.20
CA ALA A 167 1.38 -6.24 14.98
C ALA A 167 2.17 -6.21 16.29
N LYS A 168 1.76 -5.39 17.25
CA LYS A 168 2.37 -5.37 18.59
C LYS A 168 2.22 -6.70 19.32
N ALA A 169 1.03 -7.29 19.28
CA ALA A 169 0.77 -8.59 19.91
C ALA A 169 1.66 -9.69 19.33
N GLU A 170 1.86 -9.70 18.01
CA GLU A 170 2.76 -10.66 17.35
C GLU A 170 4.22 -10.48 17.76
N LEU A 171 4.70 -9.24 17.85
CA LEU A 171 6.06 -8.99 18.34
C LEU A 171 6.28 -9.50 19.77
N VAL A 172 5.27 -9.37 20.63
CA VAL A 172 5.32 -9.90 22.01
C VAL A 172 5.30 -11.42 21.99
N LEU A 173 4.40 -12.02 21.21
CA LEU A 173 4.25 -13.47 21.08
C LEU A 173 5.53 -14.14 20.56
N THR A 174 6.16 -13.55 19.56
CA THR A 174 7.38 -14.08 18.94
C THR A 174 8.65 -13.74 19.71
N LYS A 175 8.55 -12.96 20.81
CA LYS A 175 9.67 -12.54 21.66
C LYS A 175 10.84 -11.91 20.90
N ILE A 176 10.55 -11.19 19.82
CA ILE A 176 11.59 -10.55 19.00
C ILE A 176 12.30 -9.45 19.83
N PRO A 177 13.62 -9.47 19.92
CA PRO A 177 14.38 -8.45 20.65
C PRO A 177 14.19 -7.05 20.04
N ARG A 178 14.28 -5.99 20.87
CA ARG A 178 14.16 -4.59 20.46
C ARG A 178 12.86 -4.26 19.73
N SER A 179 11.76 -4.91 20.10
CA SER A 179 10.42 -4.72 19.50
C SER A 179 9.56 -3.68 20.26
N ARG A 180 10.04 -3.13 21.37
CA ARG A 180 9.27 -2.18 22.19
C ARG A 180 9.50 -0.76 21.74
N GLY A 181 8.49 0.10 21.94
CA GLY A 181 8.58 1.54 21.73
C GLY A 181 8.03 2.02 20.39
N ILE A 182 7.36 1.14 19.63
CA ILE A 182 6.57 1.55 18.47
C ILE A 182 5.24 2.12 18.97
N GLU A 183 4.89 3.33 18.54
CA GLU A 183 3.72 4.06 19.02
C GLU A 183 2.86 4.51 17.82
N LEU A 184 1.55 4.45 18.00
CA LEU A 184 0.55 4.97 17.07
C LEU A 184 0.04 6.31 17.61
N PHE A 185 0.05 7.32 16.77
CA PHE A 185 -0.54 8.64 17.01
C PHE A 185 -1.74 8.81 16.11
N VAL A 186 -2.77 9.45 16.64
CA VAL A 186 -4.04 9.66 15.95
C VAL A 186 -4.41 11.12 16.07
N ARG A 187 -4.74 11.75 14.95
CA ARG A 187 -5.17 13.14 14.91
C ARG A 187 -6.43 13.33 15.74
N SER A 188 -6.52 14.45 16.44
CA SER A 188 -7.72 14.82 17.20
C SER A 188 -8.96 14.84 16.28
N GLY A 189 -10.07 14.29 16.76
CA GLY A 189 -11.31 14.20 16.01
C GLY A 189 -11.42 13.05 15.00
N VAL A 190 -10.37 12.23 14.85
CA VAL A 190 -10.41 11.02 14.01
C VAL A 190 -11.08 9.89 14.79
N GLY A 191 -12.26 9.45 14.34
CA GLY A 191 -12.99 8.32 14.93
C GLY A 191 -12.29 6.96 14.70
N ASN A 192 -12.73 5.93 15.42
CA ASN A 192 -12.14 4.58 15.31
C ASN A 192 -12.27 3.95 13.90
N ASP A 193 -13.24 4.42 13.10
CA ASP A 193 -13.57 3.87 11.78
C ASP A 193 -13.06 4.73 10.61
N SER A 194 -12.23 5.74 10.89
CA SER A 194 -11.89 6.79 9.93
C SER A 194 -10.63 6.52 9.07
N PHE A 195 -10.02 5.35 9.10
CA PHE A 195 -9.39 4.87 7.87
C PHE A 195 -10.49 4.90 6.83
N PRO A 196 -10.23 5.41 5.60
CA PRO A 196 -11.32 5.36 4.67
C PRO A 196 -11.91 4.00 4.92
N ARG A 197 -13.15 3.93 5.37
CA ARG A 197 -13.91 2.77 5.02
C ARG A 197 -13.64 2.73 3.54
N LEU A 198 -12.46 2.13 3.24
CA LEU A 198 -12.41 1.55 1.97
C LEU A 198 -13.70 0.84 2.03
N ASP A 199 -14.66 1.38 1.30
CA ASP A 199 -15.87 0.65 1.08
C ASP A 199 -15.39 -0.66 0.44
N ILE A 200 -14.59 -1.41 1.29
CA ILE A 200 -14.05 -2.72 0.93
C ILE A 200 -15.25 -3.55 0.50
N ASP A 201 -16.38 -3.40 1.17
CA ASP A 201 -17.64 -4.00 0.77
C ASP A 201 -18.16 -3.39 -0.54
N GLY A 202 -18.06 -2.10 -0.75
CA GLY A 202 -18.44 -1.46 -2.01
C GLY A 202 -17.44 -1.73 -3.14
N ILE A 203 -16.14 -1.83 -2.85
CA ILE A 203 -15.12 -2.26 -3.81
C ILE A 203 -15.34 -3.73 -4.18
N VAL A 204 -15.59 -4.59 -3.22
CA VAL A 204 -15.87 -6.02 -3.44
C VAL A 204 -17.21 -6.20 -4.17
N LYS A 205 -18.27 -5.47 -3.78
CA LYS A 205 -19.58 -5.51 -4.46
C LYS A 205 -19.46 -4.98 -5.90
N ARG A 206 -18.76 -3.88 -6.15
CA ARG A 206 -18.53 -3.34 -7.50
C ARG A 206 -17.75 -4.32 -8.38
N ARG A 207 -16.69 -4.96 -7.87
CA ARG A 207 -15.93 -5.99 -8.60
C ARG A 207 -16.76 -7.24 -8.87
N ALA A 208 -17.57 -7.70 -7.93
CA ALA A 208 -18.50 -8.82 -8.14
C ALA A 208 -19.51 -8.49 -9.24
N THR A 209 -20.02 -7.26 -9.28
CA THR A 209 -20.94 -6.78 -10.32
C THR A 209 -20.28 -6.67 -11.69
N GLU A 210 -19.05 -6.14 -11.75
CA GLU A 210 -18.25 -6.04 -13.00
C GLU A 210 -17.88 -7.43 -13.54
N ARG A 211 -17.47 -8.35 -12.66
CA ARG A 211 -17.18 -9.74 -13.01
C ARG A 211 -18.43 -10.45 -13.54
N ASN A 212 -19.59 -10.24 -12.92
CA ASN A 212 -20.86 -10.79 -13.39
C ASN A 212 -21.32 -10.16 -14.72
N ARG A 213 -21.08 -8.86 -14.94
CA ARG A 213 -21.31 -8.20 -16.24
C ARG A 213 -20.39 -8.76 -17.31
N GLY A 214 -19.11 -8.96 -17.00
CA GLY A 214 -18.12 -9.57 -17.89
C GLY A 214 -18.49 -11.01 -18.27
N LEU A 215 -18.95 -11.82 -17.31
CA LEU A 215 -19.45 -13.19 -17.58
C LEU A 215 -20.69 -13.18 -18.47
N LYS A 216 -21.67 -12.30 -18.19
CA LYS A 216 -22.88 -12.17 -19.02
C LYS A 216 -22.54 -11.70 -20.44
N SER A 217 -21.57 -10.80 -20.60
CA SER A 217 -21.08 -10.37 -21.92
C SER A 217 -20.36 -11.51 -22.65
N ALA A 218 -19.49 -12.27 -21.98
CA ALA A 218 -18.80 -13.41 -22.56
C ALA A 218 -19.77 -14.55 -22.94
N THR A 219 -20.79 -14.79 -22.13
CA THR A 219 -21.85 -15.76 -22.43
C THR A 219 -22.66 -15.32 -23.63
N ARG A 220 -22.99 -14.02 -23.75
CA ARG A 220 -23.74 -13.47 -24.88
C ARG A 220 -22.95 -13.58 -26.19
N VAL A 221 -21.64 -13.32 -26.16
CA VAL A 221 -20.75 -13.50 -27.34
C VAL A 221 -20.65 -14.99 -27.72
N ARG A 222 -20.58 -15.89 -26.74
CA ARG A 222 -20.53 -17.33 -26.98
C ARG A 222 -21.83 -17.84 -27.63
N PHE A 223 -23.00 -17.35 -27.21
CA PHE A 223 -24.29 -17.67 -27.84
C PHE A 223 -24.36 -17.14 -29.29
N GLN A 224 -23.90 -15.91 -29.55
CA GLN A 224 -23.90 -15.38 -30.94
C GLN A 224 -22.96 -16.15 -31.86
N VAL A 225 -21.77 -16.53 -31.39
CA VAL A 225 -20.85 -17.37 -32.19
C VAL A 225 -21.41 -18.75 -32.47
N THR A 226 -22.11 -19.33 -31.51
CA THR A 226 -22.75 -20.65 -31.70
C THR A 226 -23.88 -20.57 -32.74
N ILE A 227 -24.75 -19.56 -32.70
CA ILE A 227 -25.83 -19.36 -33.67
C ILE A 227 -25.26 -19.15 -35.08
N ILE A 228 -24.21 -18.36 -35.25
CA ILE A 228 -23.57 -18.12 -36.56
C ILE A 228 -22.95 -19.42 -37.11
N LYS A 229 -22.31 -20.25 -36.29
CA LYS A 229 -21.79 -21.54 -36.72
C LYS A 229 -22.89 -22.52 -37.14
N THR A 230 -23.96 -22.59 -36.39
CA THR A 230 -25.09 -23.47 -36.72
C THR A 230 -25.75 -23.03 -38.03
N PHE A 231 -25.92 -21.72 -38.30
CA PHE A 231 -26.44 -21.22 -39.57
C PHE A 231 -25.49 -21.49 -40.75
N GLN A 232 -24.16 -21.44 -40.55
CA GLN A 232 -23.21 -21.78 -41.60
C GLN A 232 -23.18 -23.29 -41.91
N GLU A 233 -23.36 -24.15 -40.92
CA GLU A 233 -23.39 -25.60 -41.13
C GLU A 233 -24.70 -26.04 -41.81
N GLU A 234 -25.84 -25.43 -41.52
CA GLU A 234 -27.10 -25.69 -42.24
C GLU A 234 -27.05 -25.20 -43.71
N PHE A 235 -26.38 -24.07 -43.98
CA PHE A 235 -26.23 -23.55 -45.35
C PHE A 235 -25.29 -24.37 -46.24
N LEU A 236 -24.37 -25.11 -45.63
CA LEU A 236 -23.42 -25.98 -46.33
C LEU A 236 -23.94 -27.39 -46.52
N SER A 237 -24.98 -27.81 -45.78
CA SER A 237 -25.60 -29.15 -45.90
C SER A 237 -26.64 -29.25 -47.00
N ASP A 238 -27.23 -28.12 -47.46
CA ASP A 238 -28.32 -28.11 -48.44
C ASP A 238 -27.88 -28.06 -49.92
N GLY A 239 -26.61 -28.31 -50.21
CA GLY A 239 -26.03 -28.69 -51.53
C GLY A 239 -26.67 -28.17 -52.80
N LYS A 240 -27.29 -26.97 -52.84
CA LYS A 240 -27.80 -26.36 -54.09
C LYS A 240 -26.91 -25.24 -54.58
N THR A 241 -26.06 -25.62 -55.47
CA THR A 241 -25.29 -24.68 -56.32
C THR A 241 -26.26 -23.88 -57.17
N MET A 242 -26.48 -22.61 -56.89
CA MET A 242 -27.14 -21.70 -57.81
C MET A 242 -26.09 -21.14 -58.77
N VAL A 243 -26.14 -21.58 -59.99
CA VAL A 243 -25.40 -21.01 -61.14
C VAL A 243 -26.02 -19.64 -61.43
N GLY A 244 -25.30 -18.58 -61.15
CA GLY A 244 -25.69 -17.21 -61.48
C GLY A 244 -25.36 -16.93 -62.93
N THR A 245 -26.42 -16.69 -63.71
CA THR A 245 -26.28 -16.11 -65.06
C THR A 245 -26.12 -14.59 -64.95
N GLN A 246 -25.10 -14.05 -65.58
CA GLN A 246 -24.91 -12.63 -65.83
C GLN A 246 -26.03 -12.09 -66.72
N VAL A 247 -26.55 -10.93 -66.40
CA VAL A 247 -26.77 -9.80 -67.30
C VAL A 247 -26.52 -8.50 -66.52
#